data_cae7770068f18a8c4463e1274b53d0df
#
_entry.id   cae7770068f18a8c4463e1274b53d0df
#
_cell.length_a   1.000
_cell.length_b   1.000
_cell.length_c   1.000
_cell.angle_alpha   90.00
_cell.angle_beta   90.00
_cell.angle_gamma   90.00
#
_symmetry.space_group_name_H-M   'P 1'
#
loop_
_entity.id
_entity.type
_entity.pdbx_description
1 polymer ?
#
loop_
_entity_poly.entity_id
_entity_poly.type
_entity_poly.pdbx_seq_one_letter_code
_entity_poly.pdbx_strand_id
1 'polypeptide(L)'
;MRRFFFWAFIFYFILFSIRFVIAVEPYEILEDPILESRARDISSQLRCPVCYNQSINDSGAPLAHDLRLLIRERLKAGDNDQQIIDFLVERYGEFILLELPFNKVTWFLWLFPLMFLIIGISVIFFQIKRHKPPKLIAFKTNK
;
A
#
# COMPACT_ATOMS: atom_id res chain seq x y z
N MET A 1 13.14 38.57 13.14
CA MET A 1 14.08 37.51 13.61
C MET A 1 13.34 36.21 13.97
N ARG A 2 12.29 36.20 14.78
CA ARG A 2 11.55 34.95 15.16
C ARG A 2 11.01 34.13 13.96
N ARG A 3 10.50 34.77 12.91
CA ARG A 3 9.99 34.11 11.70
C ARG A 3 11.09 33.44 10.88
N PHE A 4 12.27 34.04 10.83
CA PHE A 4 13.42 33.50 10.10
C PHE A 4 13.97 32.23 10.78
N PHE A 5 14.05 32.20 12.10
CA PHE A 5 14.43 30.99 12.85
C PHE A 5 13.43 29.85 12.70
N PHE A 6 12.13 30.17 12.59
CA PHE A 6 11.10 29.15 12.38
C PHE A 6 11.22 28.49 11.01
N TRP A 7 11.45 29.28 9.96
CA TRP A 7 11.67 28.76 8.61
C TRP A 7 12.98 27.98 8.48
N ALA A 8 14.04 28.43 9.10
CA ALA A 8 15.32 27.74 9.15
C ALA A 8 15.20 26.39 9.89
N PHE A 9 14.42 26.32 10.97
CA PHE A 9 14.16 25.09 11.72
C PHE A 9 13.36 24.07 10.89
N ILE A 10 12.30 24.52 10.20
CA ILE A 10 11.53 23.66 9.30
C ILE A 10 12.40 23.12 8.16
N PHE A 11 13.21 23.96 7.55
CA PHE A 11 14.10 23.55 6.47
C PHE A 11 15.16 22.54 6.94
N TYR A 12 15.74 22.75 8.11
CA TYR A 12 16.65 21.79 8.74
C TYR A 12 15.96 20.46 9.06
N PHE A 13 14.72 20.51 9.58
CA PHE A 13 13.95 19.30 9.89
C PHE A 13 13.60 18.48 8.63
N ILE A 14 13.25 19.16 7.53
CA ILE A 14 13.01 18.52 6.24
C ILE A 14 14.28 17.86 5.70
N LEU A 15 15.42 18.52 5.74
CA LEU A 15 16.71 17.94 5.32
C LEU A 15 17.14 16.76 6.18
N PHE A 16 16.86 16.81 7.48
CA PHE A 16 17.18 15.72 8.41
C PHE A 16 16.30 14.47 8.19
N SER A 17 15.08 14.65 7.68
CA SER A 17 14.13 13.55 7.43
C SER A 17 14.47 12.72 6.18
N ILE A 18 15.39 13.19 5.31
CA ILE A 18 15.79 12.46 4.10
C ILE A 18 16.94 11.49 4.45
N ARG A 19 16.63 10.44 5.20
CA ARG A 19 17.51 9.28 5.38
C ARG A 19 16.99 8.16 4.51
N PHE A 20 17.57 7.99 3.31
CA PHE A 20 17.39 6.79 2.52
C PHE A 20 18.11 5.63 3.20
N VAL A 21 17.33 4.71 3.76
CA VAL A 21 17.86 3.43 4.24
C VAL A 21 17.81 2.46 3.06
N ILE A 22 18.98 2.08 2.54
CA ILE A 22 19.12 1.04 1.54
C ILE A 22 19.29 -0.27 2.31
N ALA A 23 18.32 -1.18 2.20
CA ALA A 23 18.34 -2.47 2.89
C ALA A 23 19.12 -3.56 2.13
N VAL A 24 19.46 -3.32 0.85
CA VAL A 24 20.17 -4.29 0.00
C VAL A 24 21.66 -4.13 0.15
N GLU A 25 22.36 -5.21 0.48
CA GLU A 25 23.81 -5.23 0.61
C GLU A 25 24.50 -5.41 -0.74
N PRO A 26 25.70 -4.79 -0.96
CA PRO A 26 26.38 -4.80 -2.27
C PRO A 26 26.70 -6.20 -2.81
N TYR A 27 26.91 -7.19 -1.96
CA TYR A 27 27.24 -8.56 -2.38
C TYR A 27 26.02 -9.40 -2.82
N GLU A 28 24.79 -8.90 -2.59
CA GLU A 28 23.57 -9.55 -3.06
C GLU A 28 23.29 -9.27 -4.55
N ILE A 29 23.90 -8.21 -5.10
CA ILE A 29 23.55 -7.69 -6.43
C ILE A 29 24.03 -8.62 -7.54
N LEU A 30 23.17 -8.90 -8.51
CA LEU A 30 23.52 -9.66 -9.71
C LEU A 30 24.39 -8.84 -10.66
N GLU A 31 25.31 -9.48 -11.38
CA GLU A 31 26.14 -8.81 -12.40
C GLU A 31 25.30 -8.34 -13.60
N ASP A 32 24.24 -9.07 -13.95
CA ASP A 32 23.29 -8.68 -14.99
C ASP A 32 22.26 -7.67 -14.45
N PRO A 33 22.27 -6.40 -14.92
CA PRO A 33 21.38 -5.37 -14.45
C PRO A 33 19.90 -5.64 -14.76
N ILE A 34 19.61 -6.43 -15.80
CA ILE A 34 18.22 -6.80 -16.17
C ILE A 34 17.69 -7.80 -15.16
N LEU A 35 18.46 -8.82 -14.82
CA LEU A 35 18.07 -9.82 -13.82
C LEU A 35 17.98 -9.17 -12.43
N GLU A 36 18.86 -8.23 -12.11
CA GLU A 36 18.82 -7.50 -10.83
C GLU A 36 17.55 -6.63 -10.71
N SER A 37 17.15 -5.93 -11.79
CA SER A 37 15.90 -5.16 -11.76
C SER A 37 14.68 -6.06 -11.51
N ARG A 38 14.63 -7.21 -12.19
CA ARG A 38 13.57 -8.21 -11.98
C ARG A 38 13.56 -8.76 -10.54
N ALA A 39 14.76 -9.05 -10.00
CA ALA A 39 14.88 -9.51 -8.62
C ALA A 39 14.31 -8.51 -7.61
N ARG A 40 14.59 -7.22 -7.81
CA ARG A 40 14.05 -6.13 -6.98
C ARG A 40 12.55 -5.97 -7.14
N ASP A 41 12.05 -6.05 -8.38
CA ASP A 41 10.61 -5.95 -8.66
C ASP A 41 9.84 -7.08 -7.97
N ILE A 42 10.30 -8.33 -8.06
CA ILE A 42 9.71 -9.48 -7.36
C ILE A 42 9.79 -9.27 -5.83
N SER A 43 10.97 -8.88 -5.31
CA SER A 43 11.17 -8.67 -3.88
C SER A 43 10.30 -7.55 -3.30
N SER A 44 9.94 -6.54 -4.10
CA SER A 44 9.07 -5.43 -3.71
C SER A 44 7.59 -5.82 -3.64
N GLN A 45 7.17 -6.82 -4.43
CA GLN A 45 5.80 -7.35 -4.46
C GLN A 45 5.52 -8.33 -3.32
N LEU A 46 6.58 -8.82 -2.65
CA LEU A 46 6.50 -9.84 -1.62
C LEU A 46 6.73 -9.24 -0.23
N ARG A 47 5.90 -9.66 0.72
CA ARG A 47 5.96 -9.25 2.12
C ARG A 47 6.96 -10.11 2.88
N CYS A 48 7.77 -9.48 3.73
CA CYS A 48 8.61 -10.21 4.67
C CYS A 48 7.74 -10.83 5.79
N PRO A 49 7.76 -12.17 5.97
CA PRO A 49 6.89 -12.85 6.93
C PRO A 49 7.17 -12.52 8.40
N VAL A 50 8.38 -12.06 8.72
CA VAL A 50 8.83 -11.76 10.09
C VAL A 50 8.94 -10.25 10.36
N CYS A 51 8.58 -9.42 9.38
CA CYS A 51 8.70 -7.98 9.48
C CYS A 51 7.33 -7.30 9.60
N TYR A 52 7.30 -6.11 10.19
CA TYR A 52 6.05 -5.39 10.37
C TYR A 52 5.68 -4.66 9.07
N ASN A 53 4.92 -5.34 8.20
CA ASN A 53 4.35 -4.78 6.95
C ASN A 53 5.39 -4.18 5.97
N GLN A 54 6.57 -4.75 5.91
CA GLN A 54 7.64 -4.36 4.99
C GLN A 54 7.75 -5.36 3.83
N SER A 55 8.16 -4.87 2.66
CA SER A 55 8.53 -5.75 1.55
C SER A 55 9.83 -6.50 1.85
N ILE A 56 10.06 -7.61 1.15
CA ILE A 56 11.35 -8.33 1.21
C ILE A 56 12.48 -7.41 0.75
N ASN A 57 12.22 -6.52 -0.19
CA ASN A 57 13.22 -5.57 -0.70
C ASN A 57 13.64 -4.53 0.34
N ASP A 58 12.72 -4.07 1.18
CA ASP A 58 12.95 -2.96 2.12
C ASP A 58 13.33 -3.44 3.52
N SER A 59 13.26 -4.74 3.77
CA SER A 59 13.51 -5.32 5.08
C SER A 59 14.98 -5.69 5.29
N GLY A 60 15.53 -5.27 6.43
CA GLY A 60 16.87 -5.68 6.91
C GLY A 60 16.89 -6.97 7.73
N ALA A 61 15.77 -7.71 7.80
CA ALA A 61 15.71 -8.96 8.56
C ALA A 61 16.54 -10.08 7.87
N PRO A 62 17.18 -10.98 8.63
CA PRO A 62 17.96 -12.09 8.06
C PRO A 62 17.15 -12.95 7.09
N LEU A 63 15.88 -13.24 7.42
CA LEU A 63 14.99 -13.99 6.52
C LEU A 63 14.71 -13.24 5.21
N ALA A 64 14.56 -11.91 5.25
CA ALA A 64 14.37 -11.12 4.02
C ALA A 64 15.62 -11.18 3.12
N HIS A 65 16.80 -11.15 3.73
CA HIS A 65 18.07 -11.36 3.02
C HIS A 65 18.12 -12.73 2.32
N ASP A 66 17.80 -13.81 3.04
CA ASP A 66 17.80 -15.16 2.49
C ASP A 66 16.79 -15.30 1.35
N LEU A 67 15.62 -14.70 1.49
CA LEU A 67 14.59 -14.68 0.43
C LEU A 67 15.05 -13.90 -0.81
N ARG A 68 15.74 -12.75 -0.64
CA ARG A 68 16.33 -12.02 -1.76
C ARG A 68 17.39 -12.82 -2.50
N LEU A 69 18.24 -13.56 -1.79
CA LEU A 69 19.22 -14.47 -2.40
C LEU A 69 18.53 -15.60 -3.17
N LEU A 70 17.52 -16.22 -2.58
CA LEU A 70 16.74 -17.29 -3.21
C LEU A 70 16.07 -16.80 -4.52
N ILE A 71 15.48 -15.62 -4.53
CA ILE A 71 14.87 -15.03 -5.73
C ILE A 71 15.92 -14.87 -6.82
N ARG A 72 17.11 -14.33 -6.49
CA ARG A 72 18.21 -14.15 -7.44
C ARG A 72 18.76 -15.47 -7.97
N GLU A 73 18.88 -16.48 -7.12
CA GLU A 73 19.31 -17.83 -7.52
C GLU A 73 18.33 -18.46 -8.52
N ARG A 74 17.03 -18.34 -8.25
CA ARG A 74 15.98 -18.82 -9.15
C ARG A 74 15.97 -18.10 -10.49
N LEU A 75 16.17 -16.78 -10.51
CA LEU A 75 16.30 -16.00 -11.74
C LEU A 75 17.51 -16.43 -12.56
N LYS A 76 18.67 -16.72 -11.91
CA LYS A 76 19.85 -17.28 -12.57
C LYS A 76 19.60 -18.66 -13.16
N ALA A 77 18.77 -19.47 -12.50
CA ALA A 77 18.37 -20.79 -13.00
C ALA A 77 17.43 -20.73 -14.22
N GLY A 78 16.90 -19.53 -14.54
CA GLY A 78 16.04 -19.30 -15.70
C GLY A 78 14.54 -19.35 -15.41
N ASP A 79 14.15 -19.37 -14.13
CA ASP A 79 12.74 -19.30 -13.75
C ASP A 79 12.13 -17.96 -14.16
N ASN A 80 10.85 -17.98 -14.53
CA ASN A 80 10.13 -16.75 -14.78
C ASN A 80 9.57 -16.15 -13.46
N ASP A 81 9.19 -14.87 -13.51
CA ASP A 81 8.74 -14.12 -12.32
C ASP A 81 7.55 -14.80 -11.63
N GLN A 82 6.58 -15.29 -12.41
CA GLN A 82 5.39 -15.94 -11.86
C GLN A 82 5.73 -17.27 -11.17
N GLN A 83 6.64 -18.07 -11.75
CA GLN A 83 7.09 -19.32 -11.13
C GLN A 83 7.77 -19.10 -9.79
N ILE A 84 8.54 -18.00 -9.66
CA ILE A 84 9.20 -17.65 -8.41
C ILE A 84 8.15 -17.22 -7.36
N ILE A 85 7.18 -16.42 -7.76
CA ILE A 85 6.09 -15.98 -6.89
C ILE A 85 5.25 -17.19 -6.43
N ASP A 86 4.85 -18.06 -7.35
CA ASP A 86 4.05 -19.25 -7.06
C ASP A 86 4.78 -20.20 -6.10
N PHE A 87 6.09 -20.40 -6.30
CA PHE A 87 6.93 -21.19 -5.39
C PHE A 87 6.95 -20.61 -3.97
N LEU A 88 7.06 -19.30 -3.85
CA LEU A 88 7.07 -18.64 -2.54
C LEU A 88 5.69 -18.66 -1.89
N VAL A 89 4.62 -18.51 -2.67
CA VAL A 89 3.22 -18.62 -2.20
C VAL A 89 2.92 -20.06 -1.73
N GLU A 90 3.37 -21.08 -2.45
CA GLU A 90 3.19 -22.48 -2.03
C GLU A 90 3.87 -22.76 -0.68
N ARG A 91 5.04 -22.15 -0.43
CA ARG A 91 5.84 -22.40 0.78
C ARG A 91 5.42 -21.56 1.98
N TYR A 92 5.03 -20.31 1.78
CA TYR A 92 4.74 -19.32 2.84
C TYR A 92 3.26 -18.92 2.89
N GLY A 93 2.45 -19.37 1.95
CA GLY A 93 1.04 -19.02 1.81
C GLY A 93 0.80 -17.68 1.09
N GLU A 94 -0.46 -17.42 0.73
CA GLU A 94 -0.87 -16.18 0.02
C GLU A 94 -0.56 -14.89 0.82
N PHE A 95 -0.34 -14.99 2.12
CA PHE A 95 0.04 -13.86 2.98
C PHE A 95 1.36 -13.19 2.57
N ILE A 96 2.24 -13.92 1.85
CA ILE A 96 3.51 -13.36 1.37
C ILE A 96 3.30 -12.31 0.27
N LEU A 97 2.15 -12.29 -0.40
CA LEU A 97 1.84 -11.27 -1.39
C LEU A 97 1.52 -9.94 -0.71
N LEU A 98 2.22 -8.87 -1.12
CA LEU A 98 1.99 -7.53 -0.58
C LEU A 98 0.71 -6.93 -1.15
N GLU A 99 0.44 -7.19 -2.43
CA GLU A 99 -0.79 -6.81 -3.10
C GLU A 99 -1.79 -7.97 -3.05
N LEU A 100 -2.99 -7.66 -2.54
CA LEU A 100 -4.09 -8.63 -2.56
C LEU A 100 -4.45 -8.93 -4.02
N PRO A 101 -4.34 -10.18 -4.47
CA PRO A 101 -4.76 -10.53 -5.82
C PRO A 101 -6.24 -10.17 -5.98
N PHE A 102 -6.61 -9.57 -7.11
CA PHE A 102 -8.00 -9.34 -7.50
C PHE A 102 -8.69 -10.68 -7.76
N ASN A 103 -9.01 -11.39 -6.68
CA ASN A 103 -9.72 -12.65 -6.74
C ASN A 103 -11.24 -12.43 -6.63
N LYS A 104 -12.06 -13.38 -7.11
CA LYS A 104 -13.54 -13.31 -7.05
C LYS A 104 -14.07 -13.03 -5.64
N VAL A 105 -13.34 -13.45 -4.61
CA VAL A 105 -13.69 -13.23 -3.20
C VAL A 105 -13.39 -11.78 -2.76
N THR A 106 -12.27 -11.20 -3.20
CA THR A 106 -11.90 -9.83 -2.87
C THR A 106 -12.74 -8.78 -3.61
N TRP A 107 -13.33 -9.15 -4.76
CA TRP A 107 -14.26 -8.27 -5.48
C TRP A 107 -15.47 -7.88 -4.65
N PHE A 108 -16.02 -8.81 -3.86
CA PHE A 108 -17.11 -8.53 -2.91
C PHE A 108 -16.70 -7.49 -1.86
N LEU A 109 -15.46 -7.54 -1.38
CA LEU A 109 -14.95 -6.59 -0.38
C LEU A 109 -14.90 -5.15 -0.92
N TRP A 110 -14.60 -4.99 -2.20
CA TRP A 110 -14.58 -3.68 -2.87
C TRP A 110 -15.98 -3.16 -3.19
N LEU A 111 -16.93 -4.05 -3.47
CA LEU A 111 -18.31 -3.66 -3.78
C LEU A 111 -19.11 -3.26 -2.53
N PHE A 112 -18.75 -3.81 -1.37
CA PHE A 112 -19.46 -3.63 -0.10
C PHE A 112 -19.57 -2.16 0.33
N PRO A 113 -18.49 -1.35 0.39
CA PRO A 113 -18.59 0.05 0.76
C PRO A 113 -19.40 0.89 -0.23
N LEU A 114 -19.34 0.55 -1.52
CA LEU A 114 -20.12 1.23 -2.57
C LEU A 114 -21.61 1.00 -2.39
N MET A 115 -22.00 -0.23 -2.07
CA MET A 115 -23.40 -0.60 -1.80
C MET A 115 -23.97 0.16 -0.60
N PHE A 116 -23.19 0.25 0.51
CA PHE A 116 -23.61 1.00 1.69
C PHE A 116 -23.74 2.51 1.42
N LEU A 117 -22.86 3.06 0.61
CA LEU A 117 -22.92 4.46 0.20
C LEU A 117 -24.18 4.75 -0.60
N ILE A 118 -24.54 3.88 -1.56
CA ILE A 118 -25.76 4.03 -2.38
C ILE A 118 -27.01 3.92 -1.50
N ILE A 119 -27.05 2.95 -0.58
CA ILE A 119 -28.16 2.79 0.35
C ILE A 119 -28.29 4.03 1.25
N GLY A 120 -27.19 4.52 1.81
CA GLY A 120 -27.16 5.73 2.67
C GLY A 120 -27.70 6.96 1.94
N ILE A 121 -27.25 7.21 0.73
CA ILE A 121 -27.72 8.33 -0.10
C ILE A 121 -29.23 8.17 -0.41
N SER A 122 -29.67 6.95 -0.74
CA SER A 122 -31.07 6.67 -1.04
C SER A 122 -31.98 6.94 0.17
N VAL A 123 -31.56 6.55 1.38
CA VAL A 123 -32.30 6.80 2.62
C VAL A 123 -32.40 8.30 2.90
N ILE A 124 -31.29 9.04 2.76
CA ILE A 124 -31.27 10.50 2.97
C ILE A 124 -32.21 11.18 1.97
N PHE A 125 -32.12 10.82 0.69
CA PHE A 125 -32.97 11.38 -0.35
C PHE A 125 -34.47 11.10 -0.09
N PHE A 126 -34.80 9.89 0.37
CA PHE A 126 -36.16 9.51 0.73
C PHE A 126 -36.68 10.29 1.95
N GLN A 127 -35.83 10.50 2.96
CA GLN A 127 -36.18 11.29 4.15
C GLN A 127 -36.42 12.78 3.79
N ILE A 128 -35.55 13.39 2.99
CA ILE A 128 -35.74 14.78 2.53
C ILE A 128 -37.04 14.93 1.77
N LYS A 129 -37.38 13.97 0.89
CA LYS A 129 -38.61 13.97 0.11
C LYS A 129 -39.87 13.77 0.99
N ARG A 130 -39.72 13.06 2.12
CA ARG A 130 -40.81 12.80 3.07
C ARG A 130 -41.04 13.95 4.05
N HIS A 131 -40.00 14.70 4.38
CA HIS A 131 -40.12 15.93 5.18
C HIS A 131 -40.49 17.10 4.25
N LYS A 132 -41.80 17.34 4.09
CA LYS A 132 -42.27 18.61 3.52
C LYS A 132 -41.75 19.74 4.44
N PRO A 133 -41.15 20.82 3.88
CA PRO A 133 -40.68 21.93 4.71
C PRO A 133 -41.87 22.49 5.51
N PRO A 134 -41.71 22.83 6.81
CA PRO A 134 -42.76 23.49 7.57
C PRO A 134 -43.09 24.78 6.83
N LYS A 135 -44.40 25.01 6.57
CA LYS A 135 -44.90 26.28 6.02
C LYS A 135 -44.38 27.38 6.92
N LEU A 136 -43.50 28.24 6.42
CA LEU A 136 -43.10 29.49 7.07
C LEU A 136 -44.40 30.23 7.39
N ILE A 137 -44.72 30.33 8.67
CA ILE A 137 -45.79 31.16 9.18
C ILE A 137 -45.42 32.60 8.80
N ALA A 138 -46.11 33.11 7.80
CA ALA A 138 -45.99 34.52 7.41
C ALA A 138 -46.38 35.37 8.62
N PHE A 139 -45.36 36.00 9.20
CA PHE A 139 -45.56 36.97 10.28
C PHE A 139 -46.30 38.17 9.68
N LYS A 140 -47.59 38.18 9.83
CA LYS A 140 -48.44 39.27 9.41
C LYS A 140 -48.15 40.45 10.33
N THR A 141 -47.27 41.36 9.88
CA THR A 141 -47.10 42.68 10.52
C THR A 141 -48.40 43.44 10.38
N ASN A 142 -49.17 43.49 11.47
CA ASN A 142 -50.33 44.35 11.58
C ASN A 142 -49.82 45.73 12.01
N LYS A 143 -50.06 46.72 11.17
CA LYS A 143 -49.79 48.15 11.39
C LYS A 143 -51.02 48.80 12.06
#